data_107478b44a822c68af594007ec2835a1
#
_entry.id   107478b44a822c68af594007ec2835a1
#
_cell.length_a   1.000
_cell.length_b   1.000
_cell.length_c   1.000
_cell.angle_alpha   90.00
_cell.angle_beta   90.00
_cell.angle_gamma   90.00
#
_symmetry.space_group_name_H-M   'P 1'
#
loop_
_entity.id
_entity.type
_entity.pdbx_description
1 polymer ?
#
loop_
_entity_poly.entity_id
_entity_poly.type
_entity_poly.pdbx_seq_one_letter_code
_entity_poly.pdbx_strand_id
1 'polypeptide(L)'
;MEQPRSFQALIEAIYLERDSARGVQGTLLWFVEEVGELVRAIRRGEAKNLREEFADVYAWLATLASLHGLDLEDVGREKYASGCPKCRTSPCAC
;
A
#
# COMPACT_ATOMS: atom_id res chain seq x y z
N MET A 1 25.39 -3.36 -4.29
CA MET A 1 24.19 -3.91 -3.63
C MET A 1 22.98 -3.74 -4.54
N GLU A 2 22.31 -4.83 -4.86
CA GLU A 2 21.15 -4.77 -5.73
C GLU A 2 19.97 -4.12 -5.01
N GLN A 3 19.21 -3.32 -5.73
CA GLN A 3 17.98 -2.76 -5.20
C GLN A 3 16.88 -3.83 -5.18
N PRO A 4 16.01 -3.83 -4.16
CA PRO A 4 14.86 -4.72 -4.15
C PRO A 4 14.00 -4.55 -5.41
N ARG A 5 13.45 -5.65 -5.91
CA ARG A 5 12.67 -5.65 -7.16
C ARG A 5 11.34 -4.94 -7.05
N SER A 6 10.71 -4.98 -5.89
CA SER A 6 9.41 -4.37 -5.70
C SER A 6 9.47 -3.31 -4.62
N PHE A 7 8.50 -2.42 -4.64
CA PHE A 7 8.38 -1.42 -3.59
C PHE A 7 8.18 -2.07 -2.22
N GLN A 8 7.36 -3.11 -2.14
CA GLN A 8 7.14 -3.82 -0.87
C GLN A 8 8.45 -4.41 -0.35
N ALA A 9 9.27 -5.00 -1.22
CA ALA A 9 10.58 -5.52 -0.82
C ALA A 9 11.50 -4.40 -0.35
N LEU A 10 11.42 -3.24 -0.97
CA LEU A 10 12.18 -2.07 -0.52
C LEU A 10 11.76 -1.65 0.89
N ILE A 11 10.48 -1.59 1.15
CA ILE A 11 9.96 -1.22 2.47
C ILE A 11 10.38 -2.27 3.52
N GLU A 12 10.34 -3.55 3.17
CA GLU A 12 10.83 -4.61 4.06
C GLU A 12 12.32 -4.43 4.39
N ALA A 13 13.12 -4.12 3.37
CA ALA A 13 14.56 -3.92 3.58
C ALA A 13 14.85 -2.77 4.54
N ILE A 14 14.01 -1.73 4.53
CA ILE A 14 14.20 -0.55 5.38
C ILE A 14 13.63 -0.77 6.78
N TYR A 15 12.44 -1.35 6.88
CA TYR A 15 11.63 -1.27 8.09
C TYR A 15 11.17 -2.59 8.70
N LEU A 16 11.37 -3.74 8.06
CA LEU A 16 10.74 -5.00 8.51
C LEU A 16 10.97 -5.29 9.99
N GLU A 17 12.18 -5.05 10.47
CA GLU A 17 12.50 -5.29 11.88
C GLU A 17 11.66 -4.41 12.80
N ARG A 18 11.59 -3.12 12.51
CA ARG A 18 10.79 -2.17 13.30
C ARG A 18 9.30 -2.46 13.18
N ASP A 19 8.85 -2.77 11.97
CA ASP A 19 7.45 -3.04 11.70
C ASP A 19 6.99 -4.31 12.43
N SER A 20 7.81 -5.35 12.41
CA SER A 20 7.51 -6.61 13.11
C SER A 20 7.44 -6.39 14.62
N ALA A 21 8.34 -5.59 15.17
CA ALA A 21 8.34 -5.27 16.59
C ALA A 21 7.09 -4.47 17.01
N ARG A 22 6.64 -3.55 16.14
CA ARG A 22 5.42 -2.76 16.41
C ARG A 22 4.17 -3.61 16.32
N GLY A 23 4.12 -4.53 15.34
CA GLY A 23 3.00 -5.43 15.11
C GLY A 23 1.86 -4.82 14.33
N VAL A 24 0.86 -5.65 14.02
CA VAL A 24 -0.27 -5.28 13.15
C VAL A 24 -1.09 -4.15 13.76
N GLN A 25 -1.43 -4.25 15.04
CA GLN A 25 -2.34 -3.26 15.65
C GLN A 25 -1.75 -1.85 15.66
N GLY A 26 -0.49 -1.72 16.04
CA GLY A 26 0.18 -0.42 16.01
C GLY A 26 0.30 0.13 14.59
N THR A 27 0.54 -0.76 13.63
CA THR A 27 0.63 -0.37 12.22
C THR A 27 -0.71 0.09 11.67
N LEU A 28 -1.82 -0.55 12.08
CA LEU A 28 -3.17 -0.14 11.65
C LEU A 28 -3.48 1.29 12.06
N LEU A 29 -3.09 1.69 13.27
CA LEU A 29 -3.32 3.06 13.73
C LEU A 29 -2.60 4.07 12.84
N TRP A 30 -1.34 3.81 12.51
CA TRP A 30 -0.57 4.67 11.61
C TRP A 30 -1.16 4.69 10.21
N PHE A 31 -1.57 3.53 9.70
CA PHE A 31 -2.18 3.45 8.37
C PHE A 31 -3.43 4.31 8.27
N VAL A 32 -4.34 4.20 9.25
CA VAL A 32 -5.58 4.99 9.26
C VAL A 32 -5.26 6.49 9.32
N GLU A 33 -4.29 6.87 10.15
CA GLU A 33 -3.88 8.27 10.26
C GLU A 33 -3.34 8.80 8.92
N GLU A 34 -2.49 8.02 8.24
CA GLU A 34 -1.93 8.45 6.96
C GLU A 34 -2.99 8.52 5.86
N VAL A 35 -3.97 7.62 5.87
CA VAL A 35 -5.10 7.71 4.95
C VAL A 35 -5.86 9.03 5.17
N GLY A 36 -6.06 9.42 6.42
CA GLY A 36 -6.69 10.69 6.75
C GLY A 36 -5.91 11.89 6.22
N GLU A 37 -4.59 11.85 6.34
CA GLU A 37 -3.73 12.91 5.81
C GLU A 37 -3.77 12.97 4.29
N LEU A 38 -3.84 11.82 3.61
CA LEU A 38 -4.01 11.76 2.16
C LEU A 38 -5.32 12.42 1.75
N VAL A 39 -6.41 12.08 2.44
CA VAL A 39 -7.72 12.69 2.15
C VAL A 39 -7.65 14.20 2.29
N ARG A 40 -7.02 14.69 3.33
CA ARG A 40 -6.85 16.14 3.55
C ARG A 40 -6.04 16.78 2.43
N ALA A 41 -4.94 16.15 2.02
CA ALA A 41 -4.10 16.65 0.93
C ALA A 41 -4.87 16.75 -0.38
N ILE A 42 -5.71 15.74 -0.68
CA ILE A 42 -6.56 15.76 -1.86
C ILE A 42 -7.55 16.93 -1.81
N ARG A 43 -8.19 17.11 -0.66
CA ARG A 43 -9.17 18.18 -0.48
C ARG A 43 -8.56 19.57 -0.63
N ARG A 44 -7.31 19.74 -0.16
CA ARG A 44 -6.61 21.04 -0.24
C ARG A 44 -5.94 21.28 -1.59
N GLY A 45 -5.72 20.24 -2.39
CA GLY A 45 -5.10 20.35 -3.69
C GLY A 45 -3.64 20.79 -3.66
N GLU A 46 -2.92 20.48 -2.61
CA GLU A 46 -1.50 20.82 -2.45
C GLU A 46 -0.62 19.75 -3.10
N ALA A 47 -0.16 19.99 -4.33
CA ALA A 47 0.52 19.00 -5.15
C ALA A 47 1.72 18.32 -4.45
N LYS A 48 2.53 19.07 -3.71
CA LYS A 48 3.69 18.52 -3.01
C LYS A 48 3.27 17.56 -1.91
N ASN A 49 2.34 17.97 -1.07
CA ASN A 49 1.85 17.13 0.02
C ASN A 49 1.11 15.91 -0.51
N LEU A 50 0.40 16.06 -1.64
CA LEU A 50 -0.32 14.96 -2.25
C LEU A 50 0.61 13.81 -2.63
N ARG A 51 1.74 14.12 -3.25
CA ARG A 51 2.71 13.09 -3.63
C ARG A 51 3.28 12.37 -2.40
N GLU A 52 3.63 13.12 -1.38
CA GLU A 52 4.17 12.57 -0.14
C GLU A 52 3.16 11.67 0.56
N GLU A 53 1.90 12.10 0.63
CA GLU A 53 0.86 11.32 1.30
C GLU A 53 0.51 10.04 0.55
N PHE A 54 0.50 10.06 -0.78
CA PHE A 54 0.35 8.81 -1.54
C PHE A 54 1.49 7.85 -1.26
N ALA A 55 2.72 8.34 -1.22
CA ALA A 55 3.87 7.51 -0.93
C ALA A 55 3.78 6.89 0.47
N ASP A 56 3.36 7.69 1.45
CA ASP A 56 3.24 7.23 2.83
C ASP A 56 2.15 6.16 2.98
N VAL A 57 0.98 6.39 2.40
CA VAL A 57 -0.11 5.41 2.44
C VAL A 57 0.30 4.11 1.75
N TYR A 58 0.98 4.22 0.61
CA TYR A 58 1.47 3.05 -0.11
C TYR A 58 2.48 2.26 0.74
N ALA A 59 3.39 2.97 1.40
CA ALA A 59 4.38 2.33 2.27
C ALA A 59 3.72 1.60 3.45
N TRP A 60 2.75 2.22 4.10
CA TRP A 60 2.05 1.59 5.22
C TRP A 60 1.20 0.40 4.77
N LEU A 61 0.59 0.49 3.58
CA LEU A 61 -0.14 -0.64 3.00
C LEU A 61 0.80 -1.81 2.73
N ALA A 62 1.97 -1.54 2.16
CA ALA A 62 2.99 -2.55 1.90
C ALA A 62 3.43 -3.23 3.22
N THR A 63 3.65 -2.43 4.26
CA THR A 63 4.00 -2.95 5.59
C THR A 63 2.93 -3.90 6.13
N LEU A 64 1.65 -3.51 6.02
CA LEU A 64 0.55 -4.37 6.47
C LEU A 64 0.53 -5.70 5.72
N ALA A 65 0.72 -5.67 4.40
CA ALA A 65 0.76 -6.88 3.60
C ALA A 65 1.91 -7.79 4.06
N SER A 66 3.09 -7.22 4.27
CA SER A 66 4.27 -7.98 4.73
C SER A 66 4.04 -8.62 6.09
N LEU A 67 3.39 -7.90 7.01
CA LEU A 67 3.09 -8.44 8.34
C LEU A 67 2.11 -9.62 8.29
N HIS A 68 1.33 -9.73 7.22
CA HIS A 68 0.43 -10.86 7.01
C HIS A 68 1.02 -11.94 6.10
N GLY A 69 2.28 -11.79 5.70
CA GLY A 69 2.94 -12.75 4.82
C GLY A 69 2.40 -12.74 3.40
N LEU A 70 1.81 -11.62 2.97
CA LEU A 70 1.23 -11.48 1.63
C LEU A 70 2.09 -10.57 0.77
N ASP A 71 2.22 -10.91 -0.51
CA ASP A 71 2.80 -10.03 -1.51
C ASP A 71 1.69 -9.20 -2.13
N LEU A 72 1.78 -7.88 -1.99
CA LEU A 72 0.72 -6.97 -2.38
C LEU A 72 0.46 -7.00 -3.89
N GLU A 73 1.51 -7.06 -4.69
CA GLU A 73 1.39 -7.15 -6.15
C GLU A 73 0.69 -8.44 -6.56
N ASP A 74 1.08 -9.56 -5.96
CA ASP A 74 0.50 -10.86 -6.27
C ASP A 74 -0.99 -10.93 -5.95
N VAL A 75 -1.38 -10.49 -4.74
CA VAL A 75 -2.80 -10.57 -4.35
C VAL A 75 -3.67 -9.66 -5.21
N GLY A 76 -3.14 -8.49 -5.59
CA GLY A 76 -3.85 -7.57 -6.47
C GLY A 76 -4.04 -8.17 -7.87
N ARG A 77 -2.98 -8.68 -8.47
CA ARG A 77 -3.03 -9.29 -9.80
C ARG A 77 -3.91 -10.52 -9.82
N GLU A 78 -3.83 -11.35 -8.79
CA GLU A 78 -4.64 -12.55 -8.67
C GLU A 78 -6.13 -12.23 -8.74
N LYS A 79 -6.54 -11.20 -8.03
CA LYS A 79 -7.95 -10.80 -8.01
C LYS A 79 -8.43 -10.20 -9.33
N TYR A 80 -7.59 -9.39 -9.98
CA TYR A 80 -8.00 -8.60 -11.15
C TYR A 80 -7.45 -9.12 -12.48
N ALA A 81 -6.79 -10.27 -12.50
CA ALA A 81 -6.12 -10.78 -13.70
C ALA A 81 -7.08 -10.97 -14.89
N SER A 82 -8.35 -11.30 -14.64
CA SER A 82 -9.35 -11.54 -15.69
C SER A 82 -10.23 -10.33 -15.98
N GLY A 83 -9.83 -9.14 -15.53
CA GLY A 83 -10.63 -7.93 -15.64
C GLY A 83 -11.45 -7.68 -14.39
N CYS A 84 -12.59 -7.03 -14.52
CA CYS A 84 -13.46 -6.76 -13.38
C CYS A 84 -13.88 -8.08 -12.72
N PRO A 85 -13.71 -8.20 -11.37
CA PRO A 85 -14.07 -9.45 -10.69
C PRO A 85 -15.55 -9.83 -10.79
N LYS A 86 -16.44 -8.88 -11.03
CA LYS A 86 -17.87 -9.15 -11.17
C LYS A 86 -18.24 -9.62 -12.57
N CYS A 87 -17.85 -8.85 -13.60
CA CYS A 87 -18.25 -9.16 -14.98
C CYS A 87 -17.14 -9.81 -15.79
N ARG A 88 -15.93 -9.85 -15.27
CA ARG A 88 -14.75 -10.47 -15.89
C ARG A 88 -14.38 -9.89 -17.24
N THR A 89 -14.68 -8.61 -17.45
CA THR A 89 -14.32 -7.92 -18.68
C THR A 89 -13.44 -6.69 -18.38
N SER A 90 -12.69 -6.30 -19.39
CA SER A 90 -11.87 -5.10 -19.38
C SER A 90 -12.04 -4.37 -20.70
N PRO A 91 -12.62 -3.15 -20.72
CA PRO A 91 -13.11 -2.40 -19.56
C PRO A 91 -14.35 -3.02 -18.91
N CYS A 92 -14.60 -2.61 -17.67
CA CYS A 92 -15.74 -3.13 -16.90
C CYS A 92 -17.06 -2.86 -17.61
N ALA A 93 -17.93 -3.87 -17.67
CA ALA A 93 -19.25 -3.80 -18.30
C ALA A 93 -20.40 -3.79 -17.27
N CYS A 94 -20.08 -3.65 -15.98
CA CYS A 94 -21.13 -3.59 -14.95
C CYS A 94 -22.08 -2.36 -15.16
#